data_7f2be95883c53defa84f6dc690c58d26
#
_entry.id   7f2be95883c53defa84f6dc690c58d26
#
_cell.length_a   1.000
_cell.length_b   1.000
_cell.length_c   1.000
_cell.angle_alpha   90.00
_cell.angle_beta   90.00
_cell.angle_gamma   90.00
#
_symmetry.space_group_name_H-M   'P 1'
#
loop_
_entity.id
_entity.type
_entity.pdbx_description
1 polymer ?
#
loop_
_entity_poly.entity_id
_entity_poly.type
_entity_poly.pdbx_seq_one_letter_code
_entity_poly.pdbx_strand_id
1 'polypeptide(L)'
;MLAKAAAAGKYVGFPMSDAWYLYSFFQGAGLDMHVTEDGVTNTCNWNATDTEITGVQVMEALLAITSNPGFREANSDPFVAGVKDGSIIAGVSGTWNATVAQEAWGENYAACKLPTYTVAGKQVQMASFAGFKLVGVNPYSQNVYDAMLFAEFMTNEENQISRFEIRGQGPSNVNAAASEKVQAAPAIAALAAQSAFSTVQRVGNKYWDPAAALGKILVNGNPDGIELQTLLDNAVAGITAAGDL
;
A
#
# COMPACT_ATOMS: atom_id res chain seq x y z
N MET A 1 10.08 -14.56 -7.27
CA MET A 1 8.87 -14.99 -6.53
C MET A 1 7.78 -15.45 -7.50
N LEU A 2 7.29 -14.63 -8.42
CA LEU A 2 6.21 -14.92 -9.36
C LEU A 2 6.43 -16.21 -10.18
N ALA A 3 7.60 -16.39 -10.80
CA ALA A 3 7.89 -17.59 -11.58
C ALA A 3 7.83 -18.89 -10.75
N LYS A 4 8.21 -18.84 -9.47
CA LYS A 4 8.10 -19.99 -8.56
C LYS A 4 6.65 -20.30 -8.22
N ALA A 5 5.83 -19.27 -8.00
CA ALA A 5 4.39 -19.44 -7.76
C ALA A 5 3.71 -20.04 -9.00
N ALA A 6 3.98 -19.49 -10.18
CA ALA A 6 3.47 -20.01 -11.45
C ALA A 6 3.82 -21.49 -11.69
N ALA A 7 5.09 -21.87 -11.45
CA ALA A 7 5.55 -23.26 -11.58
C ALA A 7 4.82 -24.21 -10.61
N ALA A 8 4.33 -23.72 -9.51
CA ALA A 8 3.53 -24.46 -8.53
C ALA A 8 2.02 -24.39 -8.80
N GLY A 9 1.57 -23.76 -9.88
CA GLY A 9 0.15 -23.51 -10.16
C GLY A 9 -0.51 -22.59 -9.13
N LYS A 10 0.27 -21.68 -8.54
CA LYS A 10 -0.15 -20.76 -7.48
C LYS A 10 0.12 -19.30 -7.87
N TYR A 11 -0.33 -18.37 -7.02
CA TYR A 11 -0.24 -16.95 -7.29
C TYR A 11 0.40 -16.18 -6.14
N VAL A 12 0.95 -15.03 -6.51
CA VAL A 12 1.28 -13.92 -5.60
C VAL A 12 0.23 -12.85 -5.80
N GLY A 13 -0.54 -12.57 -4.76
CA GLY A 13 -1.59 -11.56 -4.78
C GLY A 13 -1.04 -10.15 -4.55
N PHE A 14 -1.41 -9.19 -5.40
CA PHE A 14 -1.01 -7.80 -5.23
C PHE A 14 -2.10 -6.87 -5.79
N PRO A 15 -2.62 -5.89 -5.00
CA PRO A 15 -3.65 -4.96 -5.45
C PRO A 15 -3.04 -3.78 -6.22
N MET A 16 -2.43 -4.06 -7.37
CA MET A 16 -1.68 -3.07 -8.15
C MET A 16 -2.56 -2.00 -8.80
N SER A 17 -3.85 -2.29 -9.03
CA SER A 17 -4.81 -1.31 -9.53
C SER A 17 -5.25 -0.29 -8.48
N ASP A 18 -4.91 -0.49 -7.21
CA ASP A 18 -5.18 0.45 -6.14
C ASP A 18 -4.04 1.47 -6.02
N ALA A 19 -4.38 2.76 -6.06
CA ALA A 19 -3.43 3.86 -6.01
C ALA A 19 -2.53 3.85 -4.75
N TRP A 20 -3.03 3.34 -3.61
CA TRP A 20 -2.25 3.17 -2.39
C TRP A 20 -1.02 2.28 -2.60
N TYR A 21 -1.20 1.17 -3.31
CA TYR A 21 -0.14 0.19 -3.54
C TYR A 21 0.71 0.52 -4.77
N LEU A 22 0.11 1.10 -5.83
CA LEU A 22 0.82 1.52 -7.03
C LEU A 22 1.93 2.54 -6.71
N TYR A 23 1.67 3.46 -5.77
CA TYR A 23 2.63 4.45 -5.29
C TYR A 23 4.00 3.84 -4.96
N SER A 24 4.02 2.65 -4.35
CA SER A 24 5.24 2.04 -3.83
C SER A 24 6.30 1.72 -4.89
N PHE A 25 5.91 1.53 -6.13
CA PHE A 25 6.82 1.30 -7.23
C PHE A 25 7.50 2.60 -7.68
N PHE A 26 6.72 3.65 -7.91
CA PHE A 26 7.24 4.95 -8.33
C PHE A 26 8.11 5.58 -7.25
N GLN A 27 7.64 5.61 -6.02
CA GLN A 27 8.42 6.15 -4.90
C GLN A 27 9.72 5.38 -4.67
N GLY A 28 9.68 4.06 -4.77
CA GLY A 28 10.86 3.21 -4.69
C GLY A 28 11.90 3.52 -5.76
N ALA A 29 11.46 3.89 -6.95
CA ALA A 29 12.31 4.32 -8.07
C ALA A 29 12.85 5.76 -7.92
N GLY A 30 12.48 6.48 -6.85
CA GLY A 30 12.89 7.87 -6.62
C GLY A 30 12.04 8.90 -7.36
N LEU A 31 10.86 8.50 -7.84
CA LEU A 31 9.89 9.39 -8.46
C LEU A 31 8.94 9.93 -7.39
N ASP A 32 8.88 11.23 -7.27
CA ASP A 32 8.21 11.91 -6.16
C ASP A 32 6.75 12.28 -6.49
N MET A 33 5.90 12.17 -5.48
CA MET A 33 4.53 12.66 -5.49
C MET A 33 4.13 13.04 -4.06
N HIS A 34 3.77 14.29 -3.84
CA HIS A 34 3.34 14.77 -2.52
C HIS A 34 2.38 15.97 -2.66
N VAL A 35 1.67 16.28 -1.58
CA VAL A 35 0.83 17.48 -1.50
C VAL A 35 1.72 18.71 -1.29
N THR A 36 1.34 19.82 -1.91
CA THR A 36 1.99 21.13 -1.73
C THR A 36 1.64 21.76 -0.38
N GLU A 37 2.23 22.91 -0.07
CA GLU A 37 2.00 23.62 1.21
C GLU A 37 0.55 24.05 1.42
N ASP A 38 -0.24 24.15 0.35
CA ASP A 38 -1.68 24.47 0.42
C ASP A 38 -2.53 23.31 1.01
N GLY A 39 -1.94 22.12 1.14
CA GLY A 39 -2.60 20.93 1.67
C GLY A 39 -3.62 20.27 0.72
N VAL A 40 -3.77 20.76 -0.50
CA VAL A 40 -4.82 20.36 -1.45
C VAL A 40 -4.26 19.92 -2.79
N THR A 41 -3.34 20.69 -3.36
CA THR A 41 -2.73 20.45 -4.68
C THR A 41 -1.55 19.49 -4.57
N ASN A 42 -1.37 18.61 -5.54
CA ASN A 42 -0.22 17.70 -5.59
C ASN A 42 0.86 18.21 -6.54
N THR A 43 2.13 17.89 -6.22
CA THR A 43 3.22 17.80 -7.19
C THR A 43 3.46 16.33 -7.53
N CYS A 44 3.86 16.06 -8.77
CA CYS A 44 4.16 14.71 -9.23
C CYS A 44 5.14 14.78 -10.40
N ASN A 45 6.24 14.02 -10.34
CA ASN A 45 7.23 13.96 -11.40
C ASN A 45 7.28 12.56 -12.07
N TRP A 46 6.23 11.76 -11.96
CA TRP A 46 6.21 10.41 -12.52
C TRP A 46 6.43 10.38 -14.04
N ASN A 47 6.11 11.45 -14.75
CA ASN A 47 6.31 11.59 -16.18
C ASN A 47 7.65 12.25 -16.58
N ALA A 48 8.53 12.56 -15.64
CA ALA A 48 9.84 13.13 -15.92
C ALA A 48 10.71 12.16 -16.71
N THR A 49 11.45 12.68 -17.68
CA THR A 49 12.30 11.90 -18.60
C THR A 49 13.79 12.01 -18.29
N ASP A 50 14.18 12.86 -17.35
CA ASP A 50 15.55 13.17 -16.94
C ASP A 50 15.95 12.59 -15.59
N THR A 51 15.16 11.66 -15.05
CA THR A 51 15.42 10.95 -13.81
C THR A 51 16.29 9.69 -14.05
N GLU A 52 16.97 9.21 -13.00
CA GLU A 52 17.81 8.01 -13.07
C GLU A 52 17.01 6.76 -13.50
N ILE A 53 15.80 6.61 -12.97
CA ILE A 53 14.81 5.63 -13.41
C ILE A 53 13.56 6.42 -13.79
N THR A 54 13.15 6.32 -15.05
CA THR A 54 11.97 7.05 -15.55
C THR A 54 10.67 6.32 -15.20
N GLY A 55 9.56 7.06 -15.16
CA GLY A 55 8.26 6.44 -14.93
C GLY A 55 7.86 5.45 -16.04
N VAL A 56 8.29 5.67 -17.27
CA VAL A 56 8.11 4.70 -18.38
C VAL A 56 8.78 3.37 -18.04
N GLN A 57 10.02 3.39 -17.53
CA GLN A 57 10.71 2.16 -17.12
C GLN A 57 10.00 1.47 -15.94
N VAL A 58 9.44 2.24 -15.01
CA VAL A 58 8.59 1.67 -13.93
C VAL A 58 7.38 0.99 -14.54
N MET A 59 6.67 1.61 -15.47
CA MET A 59 5.49 1.00 -16.12
C MET A 59 5.84 -0.25 -16.93
N GLU A 60 6.98 -0.26 -17.65
CA GLU A 60 7.48 -1.46 -18.33
C GLU A 60 7.71 -2.62 -17.33
N ALA A 61 8.30 -2.33 -16.17
CA ALA A 61 8.50 -3.31 -15.12
C ALA A 61 7.15 -3.81 -14.55
N LEU A 62 6.17 -2.93 -14.37
CA LEU A 62 4.83 -3.28 -13.92
C LEU A 62 4.10 -4.17 -14.94
N LEU A 63 4.17 -3.86 -16.23
CA LEU A 63 3.63 -4.70 -17.30
C LEU A 63 4.27 -6.08 -17.33
N ALA A 64 5.59 -6.16 -17.10
CA ALA A 64 6.28 -7.45 -16.99
C ALA A 64 5.85 -8.26 -15.75
N ILE A 65 5.53 -7.60 -14.64
CA ILE A 65 5.00 -8.23 -13.43
C ILE A 65 3.58 -8.73 -13.69
N THR A 66 2.69 -7.91 -14.22
CA THR A 66 1.27 -8.24 -14.43
C THR A 66 1.06 -9.30 -15.51
N SER A 67 1.93 -9.38 -16.51
CA SER A 67 1.90 -10.44 -17.53
C SER A 67 2.42 -11.78 -17.03
N ASN A 68 3.03 -11.84 -15.84
CA ASN A 68 3.56 -13.10 -15.30
C ASN A 68 2.41 -14.01 -14.85
N PRO A 69 2.34 -15.28 -15.26
CA PRO A 69 1.25 -16.19 -14.87
C PRO A 69 1.15 -16.47 -13.37
N GLY A 70 2.17 -16.15 -12.58
CA GLY A 70 2.14 -16.21 -11.11
C GLY A 70 1.63 -14.94 -10.44
N PHE A 71 1.32 -13.88 -11.19
CA PHE A 71 0.69 -12.68 -10.67
C PHE A 71 -0.84 -12.83 -10.61
N ARG A 72 -1.43 -12.30 -9.56
CA ARG A 72 -2.90 -12.13 -9.47
C ARG A 72 -3.22 -10.76 -8.88
N GLU A 73 -3.98 -9.96 -9.62
CA GLU A 73 -4.62 -8.79 -9.05
C GLU A 73 -5.56 -9.23 -7.93
N ALA A 74 -5.30 -8.81 -6.71
CA ALA A 74 -6.06 -9.23 -5.55
C ALA A 74 -6.08 -8.14 -4.48
N ASN A 75 -7.17 -7.40 -4.43
CA ASN A 75 -7.50 -6.53 -3.31
C ASN A 75 -8.10 -7.36 -2.14
N SER A 76 -8.69 -6.70 -1.13
CA SER A 76 -9.02 -7.31 0.17
C SER A 76 -9.76 -8.66 0.07
N ASP A 77 -10.92 -8.70 -0.59
CA ASP A 77 -11.76 -9.92 -0.63
C ASP A 77 -11.20 -11.03 -1.51
N PRO A 78 -10.76 -10.77 -2.76
CA PRO A 78 -10.05 -11.75 -3.57
C PRO A 78 -8.76 -12.27 -2.95
N PHE A 79 -8.02 -11.41 -2.22
CA PHE A 79 -6.83 -11.84 -1.49
C PHE A 79 -7.19 -12.84 -0.38
N VAL A 80 -8.16 -12.50 0.46
CA VAL A 80 -8.63 -13.38 1.55
C VAL A 80 -9.16 -14.72 1.01
N ALA A 81 -9.94 -14.68 -0.07
CA ALA A 81 -10.45 -15.89 -0.71
C ALA A 81 -9.31 -16.78 -1.22
N GLY A 82 -8.34 -16.18 -1.93
CA GLY A 82 -7.20 -16.92 -2.47
C GLY A 82 -6.23 -17.46 -1.41
N VAL A 83 -6.11 -16.78 -0.26
CA VAL A 83 -5.37 -17.30 0.90
C VAL A 83 -6.07 -18.52 1.49
N LYS A 84 -7.39 -18.46 1.68
CA LYS A 84 -8.19 -19.54 2.26
C LYS A 84 -8.29 -20.79 1.37
N ASP A 85 -8.39 -20.61 0.05
CA ASP A 85 -8.43 -21.74 -0.89
C ASP A 85 -7.03 -22.25 -1.28
N GLY A 86 -5.98 -21.60 -0.79
CA GLY A 86 -4.59 -21.98 -1.03
C GLY A 86 -4.09 -21.67 -2.45
N SER A 87 -4.82 -20.89 -3.25
CA SER A 87 -4.37 -20.44 -4.56
C SER A 87 -3.36 -19.28 -4.47
N ILE A 88 -3.48 -18.40 -3.48
CA ILE A 88 -2.51 -17.35 -3.16
C ILE A 88 -1.60 -17.84 -2.03
N ILE A 89 -0.31 -17.94 -2.30
CA ILE A 89 0.72 -18.42 -1.36
C ILE A 89 1.65 -17.32 -0.85
N ALA A 90 1.55 -16.13 -1.39
CA ALA A 90 2.23 -14.92 -0.96
C ALA A 90 1.46 -13.71 -1.50
N GLY A 91 1.67 -12.54 -0.92
CA GLY A 91 1.07 -11.33 -1.46
C GLY A 91 1.30 -10.10 -0.60
N VAL A 92 0.81 -8.98 -1.10
CA VAL A 92 0.85 -7.70 -0.42
C VAL A 92 -0.54 -7.37 0.09
N SER A 93 -0.63 -7.09 1.37
CA SER A 93 -1.86 -6.69 2.05
C SER A 93 -1.53 -5.88 3.30
N GLY A 94 -2.54 -5.38 3.98
CA GLY A 94 -2.35 -4.72 5.28
C GLY A 94 -2.37 -5.71 6.45
N THR A 95 -1.95 -5.23 7.62
CA THR A 95 -1.93 -6.03 8.87
C THR A 95 -3.31 -6.57 9.27
N TRP A 96 -4.40 -5.98 8.77
CA TRP A 96 -5.77 -6.46 9.01
C TRP A 96 -6.07 -7.84 8.43
N ASN A 97 -5.26 -8.32 7.47
CA ASN A 97 -5.38 -9.67 6.90
C ASN A 97 -4.35 -10.64 7.49
N ALA A 98 -3.50 -10.21 8.43
CA ALA A 98 -2.47 -11.04 9.03
C ALA A 98 -3.05 -12.26 9.75
N THR A 99 -4.12 -12.08 10.52
CA THR A 99 -4.80 -13.16 11.24
C THR A 99 -5.34 -14.22 10.27
N VAL A 100 -5.99 -13.81 9.18
CA VAL A 100 -6.51 -14.74 8.17
C VAL A 100 -5.39 -15.53 7.50
N ALA A 101 -4.28 -14.87 7.17
CA ALA A 101 -3.12 -15.55 6.58
C ALA A 101 -2.46 -16.52 7.57
N GLN A 102 -2.36 -16.14 8.84
CA GLN A 102 -1.83 -16.99 9.91
C GLN A 102 -2.70 -18.23 10.15
N GLU A 103 -4.01 -18.07 10.18
CA GLU A 103 -4.95 -19.19 10.29
C GLU A 103 -4.85 -20.17 9.12
N ALA A 104 -4.73 -19.64 7.88
CA ALA A 104 -4.66 -20.47 6.69
C ALA A 104 -3.33 -21.18 6.50
N TRP A 105 -2.21 -20.54 6.87
CA TRP A 105 -0.86 -21.06 6.61
C TRP A 105 -0.18 -21.68 7.85
N GLY A 106 -0.74 -21.46 9.05
CA GLY A 106 -0.23 -22.04 10.30
C GLY A 106 1.24 -21.72 10.51
N GLU A 107 2.05 -22.74 10.75
CA GLU A 107 3.50 -22.60 10.98
C GLU A 107 4.27 -22.09 9.76
N ASN A 108 3.69 -22.14 8.57
CA ASN A 108 4.29 -21.59 7.35
C ASN A 108 4.02 -20.10 7.16
N TYR A 109 3.25 -19.48 8.06
CA TYR A 109 3.01 -18.02 7.99
C TYR A 109 4.28 -17.26 8.29
N ALA A 110 4.57 -16.29 7.41
CA ALA A 110 5.64 -15.32 7.61
C ALA A 110 5.22 -13.96 7.04
N ALA A 111 5.77 -12.89 7.60
CA ALA A 111 5.61 -11.55 7.08
C ALA A 111 6.97 -10.86 6.98
N CYS A 112 7.13 -10.02 5.99
CA CYS A 112 8.34 -9.22 5.77
C CYS A 112 7.97 -7.85 5.17
N LYS A 113 8.93 -6.93 5.14
CA LYS A 113 8.78 -5.68 4.39
C LYS A 113 8.47 -5.97 2.92
N LEU A 114 7.97 -4.97 2.20
CA LEU A 114 7.72 -5.07 0.76
C LEU A 114 8.96 -5.60 0.01
N PRO A 115 8.77 -6.41 -1.03
CA PRO A 115 9.87 -6.94 -1.81
C PRO A 115 10.56 -5.85 -2.62
N THR A 116 11.71 -6.17 -3.18
CA THR A 116 12.28 -5.43 -4.29
C THR A 116 11.62 -5.86 -5.60
N TYR A 117 11.65 -4.98 -6.59
CA TYR A 117 11.31 -5.31 -7.98
C TYR A 117 12.45 -4.90 -8.92
N THR A 118 12.50 -5.52 -10.10
CA THR A 118 13.51 -5.21 -11.10
C THR A 118 13.00 -4.13 -12.02
N VAL A 119 13.73 -3.02 -12.11
CA VAL A 119 13.44 -1.90 -13.04
C VAL A 119 14.76 -1.36 -13.59
N ALA A 120 14.84 -1.08 -14.87
CA ALA A 120 16.06 -0.59 -15.54
C ALA A 120 17.32 -1.43 -15.21
N GLY A 121 17.18 -2.75 -15.08
CA GLY A 121 18.26 -3.67 -14.71
C GLY A 121 18.70 -3.63 -13.24
N LYS A 122 18.04 -2.86 -12.38
CA LYS A 122 18.36 -2.71 -10.95
C LYS A 122 17.30 -3.37 -10.08
N GLN A 123 17.71 -3.81 -8.87
CA GLN A 123 16.78 -4.23 -7.82
C GLN A 123 16.43 -3.02 -6.95
N VAL A 124 15.18 -2.60 -7.00
CA VAL A 124 14.68 -1.40 -6.31
C VAL A 124 13.74 -1.81 -5.18
N GLN A 125 13.96 -1.28 -3.98
CA GLN A 125 13.08 -1.49 -2.83
C GLN A 125 11.78 -0.69 -3.01
N MET A 126 10.65 -1.36 -2.91
CA MET A 126 9.36 -0.68 -2.92
C MET A 126 9.20 0.20 -1.68
N ALA A 127 8.75 1.44 -1.86
CA ALA A 127 8.59 2.44 -0.81
C ALA A 127 7.10 2.83 -0.66
N SER A 128 6.48 2.42 0.45
CA SER A 128 5.04 2.54 0.65
C SER A 128 4.62 3.85 1.30
N PHE A 129 3.32 4.15 1.25
CA PHE A 129 2.74 5.04 2.22
C PHE A 129 2.78 4.44 3.63
N ALA A 130 2.96 5.31 4.63
CA ALA A 130 2.66 5.04 6.03
C ALA A 130 1.34 5.73 6.38
N GLY A 131 0.34 4.96 6.81
CA GLY A 131 -0.97 5.47 7.16
C GLY A 131 -1.32 5.20 8.62
N PHE A 132 -2.09 6.12 9.20
CA PHE A 132 -2.60 6.03 10.55
C PHE A 132 -4.12 6.11 10.56
N LYS A 133 -4.76 5.36 11.47
CA LYS A 133 -6.18 5.55 11.77
C LYS A 133 -6.28 6.64 12.83
N LEU A 134 -7.00 7.70 12.54
CA LEU A 134 -7.16 8.85 13.43
C LEU A 134 -8.56 8.87 14.02
N VAL A 135 -8.67 9.33 15.27
CA VAL A 135 -9.93 9.66 15.93
C VAL A 135 -9.95 11.17 16.11
N GLY A 136 -10.96 11.81 15.57
CA GLY A 136 -11.16 13.26 15.69
C GLY A 136 -12.51 13.55 16.34
N VAL A 137 -12.59 14.66 17.06
CA VAL A 137 -13.85 15.18 17.64
C VAL A 137 -14.31 16.36 16.78
N ASN A 138 -15.57 16.29 16.33
CA ASN A 138 -16.18 17.40 15.59
C ASN A 138 -16.37 18.60 16.54
N PRO A 139 -15.75 19.76 16.29
CA PRO A 139 -15.85 20.93 17.16
C PRO A 139 -17.27 21.51 17.25
N TYR A 140 -18.14 21.19 16.29
CA TYR A 140 -19.54 21.63 16.28
C TYR A 140 -20.48 20.64 17.00
N SER A 141 -19.95 19.58 17.64
CA SER A 141 -20.74 18.67 18.45
C SER A 141 -21.36 19.39 19.63
N GLN A 142 -22.60 19.03 19.98
CA GLN A 142 -23.23 19.53 21.21
C GLN A 142 -22.67 18.85 22.48
N ASN A 143 -21.89 17.77 22.31
CA ASN A 143 -21.32 16.96 23.39
C ASN A 143 -19.79 16.79 23.20
N VAL A 144 -19.07 17.91 22.97
CA VAL A 144 -17.62 17.88 22.69
C VAL A 144 -16.83 17.18 23.79
N TYR A 145 -17.17 17.45 25.06
CA TYR A 145 -16.50 16.86 26.22
C TYR A 145 -16.63 15.32 26.24
N ASP A 146 -17.82 14.80 26.09
CA ASP A 146 -18.07 13.36 26.09
C ASP A 146 -17.43 12.68 24.86
N ALA A 147 -17.43 13.37 23.70
CA ALA A 147 -16.75 12.90 22.50
C ALA A 147 -15.22 12.85 22.69
N MET A 148 -14.63 13.79 23.42
CA MET A 148 -13.20 13.75 23.78
C MET A 148 -12.89 12.57 24.70
N LEU A 149 -13.69 12.34 25.74
CA LEU A 149 -13.54 11.18 26.63
C LEU A 149 -13.66 9.85 25.85
N PHE A 150 -14.57 9.78 24.89
CA PHE A 150 -14.70 8.60 24.03
C PHE A 150 -13.50 8.42 23.10
N ALA A 151 -12.97 9.50 22.53
CA ALA A 151 -11.75 9.44 21.72
C ALA A 151 -10.54 8.97 22.54
N GLU A 152 -10.38 9.45 23.78
CA GLU A 152 -9.36 9.00 24.72
C GLU A 152 -9.54 7.51 25.06
N PHE A 153 -10.77 7.08 25.38
CA PHE A 153 -11.08 5.68 25.63
C PHE A 153 -10.70 4.79 24.44
N MET A 154 -11.02 5.19 23.21
CA MET A 154 -10.68 4.42 22.02
C MET A 154 -9.16 4.31 21.76
N THR A 155 -8.38 5.25 22.27
CA THR A 155 -6.94 5.37 21.99
C THR A 155 -6.03 5.08 23.18
N ASN A 156 -6.60 4.77 24.35
CA ASN A 156 -5.84 4.41 25.53
C ASN A 156 -5.11 3.07 25.37
N GLU A 157 -4.19 2.78 26.27
CA GLU A 157 -3.32 1.58 26.22
C GLU A 157 -4.15 0.29 26.22
N GLU A 158 -5.11 0.14 27.16
CA GLU A 158 -5.90 -1.07 27.33
C GLU A 158 -6.71 -1.42 26.07
N ASN A 159 -7.40 -0.43 25.51
CA ASN A 159 -8.22 -0.63 24.33
C ASN A 159 -7.39 -0.86 23.05
N GLN A 160 -6.20 -0.30 22.97
CA GLN A 160 -5.30 -0.59 21.86
C GLN A 160 -4.69 -1.98 21.95
N ILE A 161 -4.37 -2.48 23.16
CA ILE A 161 -3.95 -3.87 23.36
C ILE A 161 -5.10 -4.82 23.00
N SER A 162 -6.30 -4.57 23.48
CA SER A 162 -7.49 -5.38 23.15
C SER A 162 -7.76 -5.43 21.65
N ARG A 163 -7.65 -4.29 20.96
CA ARG A 163 -7.80 -4.22 19.49
C ARG A 163 -6.72 -5.01 18.77
N PHE A 164 -5.47 -4.95 19.25
CA PHE A 164 -4.40 -5.77 18.70
C PHE A 164 -4.69 -7.26 18.85
N GLU A 165 -5.13 -7.69 20.03
CA GLU A 165 -5.44 -9.11 20.30
C GLU A 165 -6.60 -9.64 19.43
N ILE A 166 -7.61 -8.81 19.18
CA ILE A 166 -8.80 -9.20 18.40
C ILE A 166 -8.58 -9.07 16.88
N ARG A 167 -7.85 -8.04 16.45
CA ARG A 167 -7.78 -7.61 15.05
C ARG A 167 -6.37 -7.61 14.45
N GLY A 168 -5.33 -7.88 15.22
CA GLY A 168 -3.95 -7.79 14.77
C GLY A 168 -3.48 -6.38 14.36
N GLN A 169 -4.23 -5.33 14.73
CA GLN A 169 -3.89 -3.96 14.40
C GLN A 169 -2.81 -3.43 15.35
N GLY A 170 -1.68 -2.97 14.80
CA GLY A 170 -0.60 -2.42 15.59
C GLY A 170 -1.03 -1.17 16.38
N PRO A 171 -0.75 -1.13 17.69
CA PRO A 171 -1.07 0.03 18.52
C PRO A 171 -0.15 1.21 18.23
N SER A 172 -0.66 2.43 18.39
CA SER A 172 0.10 3.68 18.36
C SER A 172 0.49 4.18 19.76
N ASN A 173 -0.19 3.70 20.82
CA ASN A 173 0.21 3.94 22.18
C ASN A 173 1.57 3.29 22.45
N VAL A 174 2.52 4.06 22.99
CA VAL A 174 3.94 3.63 23.14
C VAL A 174 4.09 2.42 24.06
N ASN A 175 3.31 2.34 25.14
CA ASN A 175 3.37 1.22 26.09
C ASN A 175 2.76 -0.04 25.46
N ALA A 176 1.58 0.09 24.83
CA ALA A 176 0.95 -1.00 24.12
C ALA A 176 1.85 -1.54 22.98
N ALA A 177 2.47 -0.64 22.21
CA ALA A 177 3.41 -1.01 21.15
C ALA A 177 4.65 -1.74 21.67
N ALA A 178 5.14 -1.39 22.85
CA ALA A 178 6.30 -2.00 23.49
C ALA A 178 5.98 -3.38 24.13
N SER A 179 4.73 -3.80 24.22
CA SER A 179 4.36 -5.08 24.82
C SER A 179 4.98 -6.27 24.07
N GLU A 180 5.38 -7.31 24.77
CA GLU A 180 6.02 -8.50 24.20
C GLU A 180 5.18 -9.15 23.11
N LYS A 181 3.85 -9.26 23.31
CA LYS A 181 2.91 -9.80 22.31
C LYS A 181 2.92 -9.04 20.99
N VAL A 182 2.94 -7.71 21.07
CA VAL A 182 2.95 -6.84 19.87
C VAL A 182 4.28 -6.98 19.14
N GLN A 183 5.39 -6.94 19.89
CA GLN A 183 6.74 -7.04 19.32
C GLN A 183 7.01 -8.43 18.71
N ALA A 184 6.42 -9.48 19.23
CA ALA A 184 6.56 -10.84 18.71
C ALA A 184 5.72 -11.11 17.44
N ALA A 185 4.78 -10.23 17.08
CA ALA A 185 3.90 -10.44 15.93
C ALA A 185 4.64 -10.23 14.59
N PRO A 186 4.71 -11.24 13.69
CA PRO A 186 5.46 -11.13 12.43
C PRO A 186 5.01 -9.97 11.56
N ALA A 187 3.71 -9.69 11.48
CA ALA A 187 3.16 -8.57 10.71
C ALA A 187 3.61 -7.21 11.24
N ILE A 188 3.74 -7.06 12.56
CA ILE A 188 4.22 -5.81 13.20
C ILE A 188 5.72 -5.63 12.97
N ALA A 189 6.50 -6.69 13.10
CA ALA A 189 7.93 -6.68 12.77
C ALA A 189 8.17 -6.31 11.29
N ALA A 190 7.36 -6.85 10.38
CA ALA A 190 7.41 -6.51 8.96
C ALA A 190 7.07 -5.03 8.70
N LEU A 191 6.05 -4.50 9.38
CA LEU A 191 5.66 -3.09 9.27
C LEU A 191 6.76 -2.16 9.81
N ALA A 192 7.38 -2.53 10.93
CA ALA A 192 8.53 -1.80 11.50
C ALA A 192 9.72 -1.79 10.52
N ALA A 193 10.03 -2.93 9.89
CA ALA A 193 11.08 -3.01 8.87
C ALA A 193 10.76 -2.20 7.61
N GLN A 194 9.47 -2.09 7.23
CA GLN A 194 9.02 -1.27 6.10
C GLN A 194 9.08 0.23 6.41
N SER A 195 9.01 0.65 7.66
CA SER A 195 8.96 2.06 8.04
C SER A 195 10.16 2.87 7.53
N ALA A 196 11.34 2.24 7.40
CA ALA A 196 12.53 2.86 6.81
C ALA A 196 12.37 3.19 5.30
N PHE A 197 11.36 2.64 4.65
CA PHE A 197 11.02 2.81 3.23
C PHE A 197 9.59 3.32 3.07
N SER A 198 9.08 4.07 4.04
CA SER A 198 7.72 4.58 4.02
C SER A 198 7.70 6.10 4.17
N THR A 199 6.76 6.72 3.47
CA THR A 199 6.48 8.15 3.58
C THR A 199 5.08 8.32 4.17
N VAL A 200 4.91 9.24 5.10
CA VAL A 200 3.58 9.56 5.65
C VAL A 200 2.66 9.98 4.49
N GLN A 201 1.49 9.35 4.43
CA GLN A 201 0.50 9.68 3.39
C GLN A 201 0.05 11.14 3.54
N ARG A 202 0.55 11.97 2.62
CA ARG A 202 0.16 13.35 2.46
C ARG A 202 -0.08 13.61 0.99
N VAL A 203 -1.33 13.42 0.56
CA VAL A 203 -1.75 13.57 -0.83
C VAL A 203 -3.06 14.33 -0.88
N GLY A 204 -3.19 15.25 -1.83
CA GLY A 204 -4.45 15.90 -2.17
C GLY A 204 -5.40 14.90 -2.86
N ASN A 205 -6.69 15.16 -2.78
CA ASN A 205 -7.72 14.24 -3.27
C ASN A 205 -7.58 13.86 -4.75
N LYS A 206 -7.01 14.73 -5.59
CA LYS A 206 -6.79 14.47 -7.02
C LYS A 206 -5.78 13.37 -7.33
N TYR A 207 -5.07 12.85 -6.33
CA TYR A 207 -4.15 11.72 -6.52
C TYR A 207 -4.86 10.41 -6.87
N TRP A 208 -5.96 10.10 -6.18
CA TRP A 208 -6.49 8.74 -6.09
C TRP A 208 -7.03 8.20 -7.41
N ASP A 209 -7.92 8.92 -8.06
CA ASP A 209 -8.60 8.44 -9.27
C ASP A 209 -7.65 8.30 -10.47
N PRO A 210 -6.79 9.30 -10.81
CA PRO A 210 -5.85 9.15 -11.92
C PRO A 210 -4.82 8.03 -11.70
N ALA A 211 -4.29 7.89 -10.47
CA ALA A 211 -3.35 6.82 -10.14
C ALA A 211 -4.02 5.44 -10.20
N ALA A 212 -5.26 5.29 -9.70
CA ALA A 212 -6.01 4.05 -9.81
C ALA A 212 -6.37 3.72 -11.28
N ALA A 213 -6.70 4.72 -12.09
CA ALA A 213 -6.95 4.53 -13.52
C ALA A 213 -5.70 4.01 -14.24
N LEU A 214 -4.53 4.61 -13.97
CA LEU A 214 -3.25 4.12 -14.48
C LEU A 214 -2.98 2.67 -14.05
N GLY A 215 -3.15 2.36 -12.77
CA GLY A 215 -2.97 1.01 -12.23
C GLY A 215 -3.86 -0.02 -12.94
N LYS A 216 -5.13 0.31 -13.19
CA LYS A 216 -6.06 -0.56 -13.93
C LYS A 216 -5.62 -0.83 -15.37
N ILE A 217 -5.11 0.18 -16.07
CA ILE A 217 -4.56 0.03 -17.42
C ILE A 217 -3.39 -0.96 -17.40
N LEU A 218 -2.45 -0.79 -16.45
CA LEU A 218 -1.27 -1.64 -16.33
C LEU A 218 -1.61 -3.09 -15.96
N VAL A 219 -2.54 -3.30 -15.04
CA VAL A 219 -3.00 -4.65 -14.68
C VAL A 219 -3.63 -5.38 -15.85
N ASN A 220 -4.32 -4.66 -16.73
CA ASN A 220 -4.92 -5.22 -17.95
C ASN A 220 -3.96 -5.27 -19.16
N GLY A 221 -2.66 -4.99 -18.94
CA GLY A 221 -1.65 -5.13 -19.99
C GLY A 221 -1.68 -4.02 -21.04
N ASN A 222 -2.22 -2.84 -20.71
CA ASN A 222 -2.39 -1.72 -21.65
C ASN A 222 -3.12 -2.15 -22.95
N PRO A 223 -4.38 -2.56 -22.84
CA PRO A 223 -5.09 -3.24 -23.93
C PRO A 223 -5.27 -2.37 -25.18
N ASP A 224 -5.30 -1.05 -25.03
CA ASP A 224 -5.46 -0.10 -26.13
C ASP A 224 -4.10 0.26 -26.79
N GLY A 225 -2.98 -0.24 -26.26
CA GLY A 225 -1.63 0.01 -26.77
C GLY A 225 -1.23 1.48 -26.76
N ILE A 226 -1.74 2.25 -25.78
CA ILE A 226 -1.41 3.68 -25.66
C ILE A 226 0.08 3.80 -25.29
N GLU A 227 0.75 4.76 -25.89
CA GLU A 227 2.14 5.05 -25.60
C GLU A 227 2.32 5.36 -24.09
N LEU A 228 3.34 4.73 -23.45
CA LEU A 228 3.47 4.78 -21.99
C LEU A 228 3.71 6.18 -21.44
N GLN A 229 4.49 7.00 -22.17
CA GLN A 229 4.69 8.40 -21.76
C GLN A 229 3.37 9.17 -21.79
N THR A 230 2.54 8.96 -22.80
CA THR A 230 1.20 9.56 -22.88
C THR A 230 0.31 9.16 -21.70
N LEU A 231 0.34 7.89 -21.28
CA LEU A 231 -0.39 7.44 -20.10
C LEU A 231 0.09 8.15 -18.83
N LEU A 232 1.41 8.32 -18.68
CA LEU A 232 2.00 9.03 -17.54
C LEU A 232 1.65 10.53 -17.56
N ASP A 233 1.75 11.17 -18.72
CA ASP A 233 1.40 12.59 -18.87
C ASP A 233 -0.05 12.83 -18.47
N ASN A 234 -0.98 11.97 -18.90
CA ASN A 234 -2.38 12.05 -18.53
C ASN A 234 -2.60 11.82 -17.02
N ALA A 235 -1.93 10.82 -16.45
CA ALA A 235 -2.02 10.54 -15.02
C ALA A 235 -1.49 11.70 -14.18
N VAL A 236 -0.31 12.24 -14.53
CA VAL A 236 0.30 13.38 -13.83
C VAL A 236 -0.56 14.62 -13.97
N ALA A 237 -1.10 14.91 -15.16
CA ALA A 237 -2.03 16.02 -15.36
C ALA A 237 -3.28 15.91 -14.47
N GLY A 238 -3.83 14.72 -14.30
CA GLY A 238 -4.94 14.47 -13.38
C GLY A 238 -4.55 14.61 -11.90
N ILE A 239 -3.39 14.06 -11.51
CA ILE A 239 -2.86 14.12 -10.13
C ILE A 239 -2.57 15.56 -9.70
N THR A 240 -2.01 16.38 -10.60
CA THR A 240 -1.60 17.77 -10.33
C THR A 240 -2.67 18.80 -10.67
N ALA A 241 -3.86 18.36 -11.10
CA ALA A 241 -4.98 19.26 -11.31
C ALA A 241 -5.33 20.02 -10.03
N ALA A 242 -5.85 21.24 -10.20
CA ALA A 242 -6.28 22.06 -9.06
C ALA A 242 -7.25 21.28 -8.17
N GLY A 243 -6.98 21.24 -6.89
CA GLY A 243 -7.84 20.60 -5.92
C GLY A 243 -9.12 21.40 -5.69
N ASP A 244 -10.21 20.71 -5.38
CA ASP A 244 -11.43 21.32 -4.88
C ASP A 244 -11.27 21.60 -3.38
N LEU A 245 -11.51 22.84 -2.94
CA LEU A 245 -11.48 23.27 -1.54
C LEU A 245 -12.72 22.76 -0.80
#